data_1c7f41c3be0e3d58d7fc1c47655ef10b
#
_entry.id   1c7f41c3be0e3d58d7fc1c47655ef10b
#
_cell.length_a   1.000
_cell.length_b   1.000
_cell.length_c   1.000
_cell.angle_alpha   90.00
_cell.angle_beta   90.00
_cell.angle_gamma   90.00
#
_symmetry.space_group_name_H-M   'P 1'
#
loop_
_entity.id
_entity.type
_entity.pdbx_description
1 polymer ?
#
loop_
_entity_poly.entity_id
_entity_poly.type
_entity_poly.pdbx_seq_one_letter_code
_entity_poly.pdbx_strand_id
1 'polypeptide(L)'
;MAGLQLPSGNVWRRTLIVAVIATIISISLSTGIRFAIGVKSDTVTILVRLLLPFLIAMPLGVFWFSRLEELERSYRTAVKRANELARVASVDPLTGLLNRRSFIQQFNAANKAGVRGWFLIVDVDYLKQINDQYGHPAGDDAIIAVAQALEDCLSSDSLIARIGGDEFCAFVPKGAINDVDSVLSDISLRADGLLREKRPNVGSSLTVSVGRISCKTGQIFEEVLSIADEQLYRKKSQR
;
A
#
# COMPACT_ATOMS: atom_id res chain seq x y z
N MET A 1 -10.28 -32.35 -15.20
CA MET A 1 -9.99 -33.42 -14.20
C MET A 1 -8.95 -32.86 -13.25
N ALA A 2 -9.35 -32.45 -12.04
CA ALA A 2 -8.40 -31.96 -11.01
C ALA A 2 -7.67 -33.21 -10.48
N GLY A 3 -6.38 -33.31 -10.79
CA GLY A 3 -5.53 -34.38 -10.24
C GLY A 3 -5.54 -34.27 -8.72
N LEU A 4 -5.84 -35.37 -8.04
CA LEU A 4 -5.69 -35.50 -6.59
C LEU A 4 -4.20 -35.23 -6.25
N GLN A 5 -3.88 -34.02 -5.87
CA GLN A 5 -2.56 -33.71 -5.33
C GLN A 5 -2.49 -34.31 -3.93
N LEU A 6 -1.49 -35.14 -3.70
CA LEU A 6 -1.24 -35.69 -2.37
C LEU A 6 -0.98 -34.55 -1.37
N PRO A 7 -1.51 -34.64 -0.14
CA PRO A 7 -1.32 -33.64 0.89
C PRO A 7 0.17 -33.42 1.17
N SER A 8 0.58 -32.17 1.41
CA SER A 8 1.97 -31.83 1.73
C SER A 8 2.39 -32.42 3.09
N GLY A 9 3.70 -32.56 3.30
CA GLY A 9 4.23 -33.04 4.59
C GLY A 9 3.80 -32.15 5.78
N ASN A 10 3.56 -30.85 5.54
CA ASN A 10 3.06 -29.93 6.55
C ASN A 10 1.58 -30.22 6.92
N VAL A 11 0.76 -30.58 5.95
CA VAL A 11 -0.63 -31.00 6.20
C VAL A 11 -0.63 -32.24 7.08
N TRP A 12 0.13 -33.25 6.72
CA TRP A 12 0.24 -34.48 7.50
C TRP A 12 0.71 -34.23 8.94
N ARG A 13 1.76 -33.42 9.12
CA ARG A 13 2.26 -33.09 10.45
C ARG A 13 1.24 -32.38 11.33
N ARG A 14 0.53 -31.36 10.78
CA ARG A 14 -0.52 -30.60 11.51
C ARG A 14 -1.69 -31.51 11.85
N THR A 15 -2.15 -32.34 10.91
CA THR A 15 -3.24 -33.29 11.12
C THR A 15 -2.89 -34.29 12.22
N LEU A 16 -1.67 -34.85 12.18
CA LEU A 16 -1.21 -35.80 13.20
C LEU A 16 -1.20 -35.18 14.61
N ILE A 17 -0.69 -33.95 14.73
CA ILE A 17 -0.68 -33.25 16.02
C ILE A 17 -2.11 -33.08 16.57
N VAL A 18 -3.04 -32.63 15.73
CA VAL A 18 -4.45 -32.45 16.15
C VAL A 18 -5.09 -33.78 16.51
N ALA A 19 -4.85 -34.85 15.75
CA ALA A 19 -5.38 -36.18 16.03
C ALA A 19 -4.86 -36.75 17.37
N VAL A 20 -3.57 -36.57 17.66
CA VAL A 20 -2.96 -37.00 18.94
C VAL A 20 -3.56 -36.21 20.10
N ILE A 21 -3.69 -34.89 19.99
CA ILE A 21 -4.27 -34.05 21.04
C ILE A 21 -5.74 -34.45 21.28
N ALA A 22 -6.53 -34.63 20.22
CA ALA A 22 -7.92 -35.06 20.33
C ALA A 22 -8.06 -36.42 21.02
N THR A 23 -7.15 -37.36 20.71
CA THR A 23 -7.14 -38.67 21.36
C THR A 23 -6.80 -38.59 22.84
N ILE A 24 -5.80 -37.79 23.24
CA ILE A 24 -5.42 -37.57 24.64
C ILE A 24 -6.61 -36.97 25.42
N ILE A 25 -7.24 -35.94 24.87
CA ILE A 25 -8.43 -35.31 25.50
C ILE A 25 -9.57 -36.29 25.66
N SER A 26 -9.87 -37.06 24.61
CA SER A 26 -10.93 -38.10 24.63
C SER A 26 -10.70 -39.16 25.71
N ILE A 27 -9.46 -39.68 25.79
CA ILE A 27 -9.07 -40.68 26.80
C ILE A 27 -9.19 -40.08 28.22
N SER A 28 -8.63 -38.90 28.45
CA SER A 28 -8.65 -38.25 29.76
C SER A 28 -10.05 -37.96 30.23
N LEU A 29 -10.90 -37.38 29.39
CA LEU A 29 -12.29 -37.07 29.71
C LEU A 29 -13.10 -38.32 29.99
N SER A 30 -13.00 -39.33 29.13
CA SER A 30 -13.73 -40.57 29.29
C SER A 30 -13.29 -41.36 30.54
N THR A 31 -11.98 -41.34 30.86
CA THR A 31 -11.46 -41.99 32.08
C THR A 31 -11.93 -41.27 33.33
N GLY A 32 -11.90 -39.93 33.36
CA GLY A 32 -12.40 -39.12 34.47
C GLY A 32 -13.90 -39.34 34.75
N ILE A 33 -14.74 -39.37 33.71
CA ILE A 33 -16.18 -39.64 33.85
C ILE A 33 -16.42 -41.04 34.45
N ARG A 34 -15.73 -42.05 33.96
CA ARG A 34 -15.90 -43.43 34.46
C ARG A 34 -15.42 -43.61 35.90
N PHE A 35 -14.31 -42.99 36.25
CA PHE A 35 -13.84 -42.98 37.62
C PHE A 35 -14.89 -42.38 38.55
N ALA A 36 -15.56 -41.30 38.18
CA ALA A 36 -16.62 -40.66 38.95
C ALA A 36 -17.86 -41.54 39.09
N ILE A 37 -18.17 -42.38 38.09
CA ILE A 37 -19.38 -43.25 38.10
C ILE A 37 -19.07 -44.66 38.66
N GLY A 38 -17.76 -45.02 38.89
CA GLY A 38 -17.38 -46.31 39.41
C GLY A 38 -17.45 -47.49 38.40
N VAL A 39 -17.48 -47.20 37.07
CA VAL A 39 -17.60 -48.22 36.02
C VAL A 39 -16.23 -48.69 35.52
N LYS A 40 -15.99 -50.00 35.57
CA LYS A 40 -14.73 -50.65 35.06
C LYS A 40 -14.66 -50.55 33.53
N SER A 41 -13.46 -50.45 33.02
CA SER A 41 -13.19 -50.45 31.57
C SER A 41 -12.99 -51.88 31.06
N ASP A 42 -13.63 -52.25 29.98
CA ASP A 42 -13.31 -53.45 29.20
C ASP A 42 -12.38 -53.15 28.02
N THR A 43 -11.77 -54.16 27.42
CA THR A 43 -10.81 -54.04 26.35
C THR A 43 -11.40 -53.35 25.09
N VAL A 44 -12.68 -53.64 24.79
CA VAL A 44 -13.36 -53.04 23.64
C VAL A 44 -13.52 -51.51 23.83
N THR A 45 -13.91 -51.08 25.01
CA THR A 45 -14.02 -49.66 25.34
C THR A 45 -12.67 -48.92 25.22
N ILE A 46 -11.58 -49.53 25.62
CA ILE A 46 -10.22 -48.92 25.51
C ILE A 46 -9.86 -48.75 24.05
N LEU A 47 -10.07 -49.79 23.20
CA LEU A 47 -9.79 -49.73 21.77
C LEU A 47 -10.62 -48.64 21.05
N VAL A 48 -11.91 -48.57 21.36
CA VAL A 48 -12.80 -47.55 20.73
C VAL A 48 -12.34 -46.14 21.10
N ARG A 49 -11.97 -45.87 22.34
CA ARG A 49 -11.46 -44.56 22.77
C ARG A 49 -10.16 -44.15 22.12
N LEU A 50 -9.31 -45.10 21.79
CA LEU A 50 -8.02 -44.86 21.14
C LEU A 50 -8.23 -44.63 19.63
N LEU A 51 -9.02 -45.47 18.98
CA LEU A 51 -9.13 -45.50 17.52
C LEU A 51 -10.13 -44.49 16.96
N LEU A 52 -11.29 -44.30 17.64
CA LEU A 52 -12.36 -43.48 17.10
C LEU A 52 -11.98 -42.01 16.91
N PRO A 53 -11.32 -41.31 17.88
CA PRO A 53 -10.88 -39.93 17.68
C PRO A 53 -9.88 -39.81 16.54
N PHE A 54 -9.00 -40.79 16.39
CA PHE A 54 -7.96 -40.80 15.34
C PHE A 54 -8.61 -41.00 13.97
N LEU A 55 -9.57 -41.91 13.86
CA LEU A 55 -10.26 -42.26 12.62
C LEU A 55 -11.14 -41.07 12.11
N ILE A 56 -11.63 -40.23 13.00
CA ILE A 56 -12.40 -39.03 12.66
C ILE A 56 -11.46 -37.84 12.39
N ALA A 57 -10.47 -37.61 13.26
CA ALA A 57 -9.61 -36.45 13.19
C ALA A 57 -8.66 -36.49 11.97
N MET A 58 -8.22 -37.67 11.54
CA MET A 58 -7.31 -37.78 10.39
C MET A 58 -7.92 -37.32 9.06
N PRO A 59 -9.06 -37.88 8.58
CA PRO A 59 -9.63 -37.44 7.31
C PRO A 59 -10.11 -35.97 7.36
N LEU A 60 -10.69 -35.55 8.50
CA LEU A 60 -11.15 -34.17 8.67
C LEU A 60 -10.00 -33.19 8.68
N GLY A 61 -8.91 -33.52 9.38
CA GLY A 61 -7.71 -32.69 9.45
C GLY A 61 -7.00 -32.60 8.10
N VAL A 62 -6.84 -33.71 7.39
CA VAL A 62 -6.27 -33.70 6.02
C VAL A 62 -7.12 -32.84 5.10
N PHE A 63 -8.45 -32.99 5.13
CA PHE A 63 -9.35 -32.16 4.32
C PHE A 63 -9.21 -30.67 4.66
N TRP A 64 -9.28 -30.30 5.94
CA TRP A 64 -9.26 -28.92 6.38
C TRP A 64 -7.91 -28.23 6.12
N PHE A 65 -6.81 -28.89 6.48
CA PHE A 65 -5.47 -28.30 6.28
C PHE A 65 -5.06 -28.27 4.81
N SER A 66 -5.54 -29.19 3.97
CA SER A 66 -5.33 -29.12 2.55
C SER A 66 -6.07 -27.91 1.93
N ARG A 67 -7.31 -27.65 2.36
CA ARG A 67 -8.07 -26.49 1.92
C ARG A 67 -7.44 -25.17 2.39
N LEU A 68 -6.95 -25.14 3.61
CA LEU A 68 -6.25 -23.97 4.14
C LEU A 68 -4.98 -23.67 3.35
N GLU A 69 -4.18 -24.69 3.03
CA GLU A 69 -2.97 -24.54 2.23
C GLU A 69 -3.28 -24.07 0.79
N GLU A 70 -4.33 -24.59 0.17
CA GLU A 70 -4.80 -24.16 -1.16
C GLU A 70 -5.22 -22.68 -1.14
N LEU A 71 -5.97 -22.26 -0.11
CA LEU A 71 -6.39 -20.87 0.06
C LEU A 71 -5.20 -19.93 0.26
N GLU A 72 -4.25 -20.31 1.11
CA GLU A 72 -3.03 -19.52 1.32
C GLU A 72 -2.20 -19.37 0.03
N ARG A 73 -2.09 -20.41 -0.77
CA ARG A 73 -1.38 -20.36 -2.06
C ARG A 73 -2.09 -19.45 -3.05
N SER A 74 -3.41 -19.57 -3.16
CA SER A 74 -4.24 -18.71 -4.02
C SER A 74 -4.12 -17.25 -3.62
N TYR A 75 -4.20 -16.95 -2.33
CA TYR A 75 -4.05 -15.60 -1.81
C TYR A 75 -2.67 -15.00 -2.13
N ARG A 76 -1.60 -15.76 -1.87
CA ARG A 76 -0.22 -15.30 -2.19
C ARG A 76 -0.03 -15.04 -3.69
N THR A 77 -0.63 -15.87 -4.54
CA THR A 77 -0.57 -15.70 -5.99
C THR A 77 -1.35 -14.47 -6.44
N ALA A 78 -2.54 -14.23 -5.87
CA ALA A 78 -3.33 -13.03 -6.15
C ALA A 78 -2.60 -11.74 -5.74
N VAL A 79 -1.99 -11.72 -4.54
CA VAL A 79 -1.18 -10.59 -4.07
C VAL A 79 0.03 -10.33 -4.97
N LYS A 80 0.74 -11.38 -5.41
CA LYS A 80 1.85 -11.22 -6.35
C LYS A 80 1.40 -10.60 -7.68
N ARG A 81 0.31 -11.11 -8.25
CA ARG A 81 -0.24 -10.57 -9.52
C ARG A 81 -0.70 -9.12 -9.37
N ALA A 82 -1.36 -8.77 -8.26
CA ALA A 82 -1.75 -7.39 -7.97
C ALA A 82 -0.53 -6.45 -7.89
N ASN A 83 0.54 -6.88 -7.21
CA ASN A 83 1.79 -6.12 -7.12
C ASN A 83 2.51 -5.99 -8.47
N GLU A 84 2.46 -7.02 -9.31
CA GLU A 84 3.02 -6.97 -10.68
C GLU A 84 2.24 -6.00 -11.56
N LEU A 85 0.91 -6.02 -11.52
CA LEU A 85 0.05 -5.06 -12.24
C LEU A 85 0.28 -3.64 -11.76
N ALA A 86 0.34 -3.40 -10.45
CA ALA A 86 0.67 -2.09 -9.88
C ALA A 86 2.08 -1.62 -10.29
N ARG A 87 3.02 -2.56 -10.47
CA ARG A 87 4.38 -2.26 -10.93
C ARG A 87 4.45 -1.82 -12.39
N VAL A 88 3.53 -2.29 -13.22
CA VAL A 88 3.44 -1.94 -14.66
C VAL A 88 2.65 -0.64 -14.86
N ALA A 89 1.76 -0.26 -13.95
CA ALA A 89 1.07 1.02 -14.01
C ALA A 89 2.07 2.18 -14.02
N SER A 90 1.87 3.12 -14.94
CA SER A 90 2.75 4.30 -15.11
C SER A 90 2.28 5.49 -14.30
N VAL A 91 1.04 5.47 -13.85
CA VAL A 91 0.35 6.60 -13.22
C VAL A 91 -0.12 6.25 -11.79
N ASP A 92 -0.31 7.29 -11.00
CA ASP A 92 -0.97 7.19 -9.69
C ASP A 92 -2.48 7.06 -9.89
N PRO A 93 -3.15 6.08 -9.28
CA PRO A 93 -4.56 5.80 -9.53
C PRO A 93 -5.53 6.87 -8.99
N LEU A 94 -5.12 7.70 -8.03
CA LEU A 94 -5.96 8.74 -7.47
C LEU A 94 -5.92 10.02 -8.32
N THR A 95 -4.73 10.38 -8.79
CA THR A 95 -4.49 11.68 -9.44
C THR A 95 -4.37 11.59 -10.96
N GLY A 96 -4.07 10.41 -11.52
CA GLY A 96 -3.76 10.25 -12.94
C GLY A 96 -2.36 10.73 -13.35
N LEU A 97 -1.63 11.42 -12.48
CA LEU A 97 -0.26 11.87 -12.70
C LEU A 97 0.71 10.67 -12.76
N LEU A 98 1.93 10.90 -13.21
CA LEU A 98 2.97 9.87 -13.12
C LEU A 98 3.11 9.39 -11.67
N ASN A 99 3.33 8.10 -11.49
CA ASN A 99 3.76 7.60 -10.19
C ASN A 99 5.28 7.82 -10.01
N ARG A 100 5.76 7.69 -8.77
CA ARG A 100 7.17 7.88 -8.41
C ARG A 100 8.14 7.14 -9.35
N ARG A 101 7.83 5.90 -9.68
CA ARG A 101 8.70 5.06 -10.52
C ARG A 101 8.82 5.60 -11.94
N SER A 102 7.70 5.93 -12.56
CA SER A 102 7.65 6.44 -13.92
C SER A 102 8.31 7.81 -14.03
N PHE A 103 8.11 8.65 -13.01
CA PHE A 103 8.78 9.94 -12.91
C PHE A 103 10.31 9.79 -12.88
N ILE A 104 10.85 8.96 -11.98
CA ILE A 104 12.30 8.72 -11.86
C ILE A 104 12.88 8.25 -13.20
N GLN A 105 12.18 7.33 -13.86
CA GLN A 105 12.63 6.81 -15.16
C GLN A 105 12.68 7.91 -16.22
N GLN A 106 11.63 8.73 -16.33
CA GLN A 106 11.56 9.81 -17.32
C GLN A 106 12.49 10.97 -16.99
N PHE A 107 12.60 11.37 -15.71
CA PHE A 107 13.54 12.38 -15.24
C PHE A 107 14.98 12.00 -15.57
N ASN A 108 15.39 10.78 -15.23
CA ASN A 108 16.76 10.32 -15.51
C ASN A 108 17.03 10.25 -17.02
N ALA A 109 16.04 9.88 -17.84
CA ALA A 109 16.16 9.89 -19.29
C ALA A 109 16.32 11.31 -19.84
N ALA A 110 15.50 12.27 -19.39
CA ALA A 110 15.57 13.67 -19.78
C ALA A 110 16.91 14.31 -19.38
N ASN A 111 17.36 14.07 -18.15
CA ASN A 111 18.63 14.58 -17.64
C ASN A 111 19.83 13.99 -18.40
N LYS A 112 19.81 12.69 -18.71
CA LYS A 112 20.82 12.03 -19.53
C LYS A 112 20.86 12.58 -20.97
N ALA A 113 19.70 12.97 -21.51
CA ALA A 113 19.59 13.64 -22.80
C ALA A 113 20.04 15.12 -22.78
N GLY A 114 20.46 15.64 -21.60
CA GLY A 114 20.97 17.00 -21.46
C GLY A 114 19.90 18.07 -21.23
N VAL A 115 18.65 17.67 -20.98
CA VAL A 115 17.56 18.60 -20.66
C VAL A 115 17.83 19.22 -19.29
N ARG A 116 17.90 20.57 -19.27
CA ARG A 116 18.05 21.36 -18.04
C ARG A 116 16.69 21.91 -17.64
N GLY A 117 16.49 22.15 -16.35
CA GLY A 117 15.21 22.69 -15.87
C GLY A 117 15.19 22.91 -14.36
N TRP A 118 13.99 23.09 -13.85
CA TRP A 118 13.73 23.16 -12.43
C TRP A 118 13.11 21.85 -11.95
N PHE A 119 13.65 21.33 -10.86
CA PHE A 119 13.00 20.28 -10.11
C PHE A 119 12.26 20.90 -8.93
N LEU A 120 11.02 20.51 -8.75
CA LEU A 120 10.14 20.96 -7.68
C LEU A 120 9.75 19.76 -6.84
N ILE A 121 9.79 19.90 -5.52
CA ILE A 121 9.08 19.02 -4.59
C ILE A 121 7.95 19.81 -3.96
N VAL A 122 6.77 19.25 -3.92
CA VAL A 122 5.54 19.90 -3.47
C VAL A 122 4.89 19.02 -2.42
N ASP A 123 4.49 19.61 -1.31
CA ASP A 123 3.84 18.93 -0.21
C ASP A 123 2.56 19.68 0.17
N VAL A 124 1.47 18.95 0.37
CA VAL A 124 0.16 19.51 0.71
C VAL A 124 0.14 19.88 2.19
N ASP A 125 0.04 21.18 2.46
CA ASP A 125 0.02 21.67 3.83
C ASP A 125 -1.28 21.23 4.54
N TYR A 126 -1.14 20.80 5.79
CA TYR A 126 -2.28 20.48 6.69
C TYR A 126 -3.27 19.43 6.20
N LEU A 127 -2.88 18.54 5.26
CA LEU A 127 -3.75 17.49 4.73
C LEU A 127 -4.36 16.63 5.84
N LYS A 128 -3.57 16.33 6.89
CA LYS A 128 -4.07 15.58 8.05
C LYS A 128 -5.24 16.30 8.73
N GLN A 129 -5.20 17.63 8.87
CA GLN A 129 -6.29 18.38 9.48
C GLN A 129 -7.56 18.32 8.61
N ILE A 130 -7.42 18.39 7.28
CA ILE A 130 -8.54 18.21 6.35
C ILE A 130 -9.15 16.81 6.52
N ASN A 131 -8.30 15.77 6.59
CA ASN A 131 -8.75 14.39 6.82
C ASN A 131 -9.48 14.24 8.17
N ASP A 132 -8.90 14.77 9.25
CA ASP A 132 -9.44 14.64 10.59
C ASP A 132 -10.78 15.38 10.74
N GLN A 133 -10.94 16.52 10.07
CA GLN A 133 -12.13 17.37 10.17
C GLN A 133 -13.24 16.97 9.19
N TYR A 134 -12.90 16.59 7.94
CA TYR A 134 -13.87 16.39 6.86
C TYR A 134 -13.86 14.97 6.29
N GLY A 135 -13.02 14.08 6.86
CA GLY A 135 -12.86 12.68 6.46
C GLY A 135 -11.92 12.48 5.25
N HIS A 136 -11.44 11.25 5.09
CA HIS A 136 -10.51 10.86 4.02
C HIS A 136 -10.98 11.24 2.60
N PRO A 137 -12.29 11.16 2.24
CA PRO A 137 -12.73 11.61 0.92
C PRO A 137 -12.49 13.10 0.64
N ALA A 138 -12.44 13.95 1.68
CA ALA A 138 -12.10 15.35 1.51
C ALA A 138 -10.59 15.55 1.30
N GLY A 139 -9.76 14.77 1.96
CA GLY A 139 -8.32 14.74 1.71
C GLY A 139 -7.98 14.23 0.31
N ASP A 140 -8.67 13.19 -0.17
CA ASP A 140 -8.50 12.71 -1.54
C ASP A 140 -8.86 13.81 -2.56
N ASP A 141 -9.96 14.56 -2.34
CA ASP A 141 -10.33 15.68 -3.17
C ASP A 141 -9.31 16.83 -3.12
N ALA A 142 -8.68 17.07 -1.96
CA ALA A 142 -7.58 18.04 -1.84
C ALA A 142 -6.34 17.61 -2.64
N ILE A 143 -5.97 16.34 -2.58
CA ILE A 143 -4.89 15.76 -3.37
C ILE A 143 -5.16 15.88 -4.87
N ILE A 144 -6.38 15.59 -5.31
CA ILE A 144 -6.81 15.73 -6.72
C ILE A 144 -6.75 17.20 -7.13
N ALA A 145 -7.20 18.14 -6.29
CA ALA A 145 -7.15 19.56 -6.57
C ALA A 145 -5.71 20.08 -6.75
N VAL A 146 -4.76 19.61 -5.92
CA VAL A 146 -3.33 19.95 -6.08
C VAL A 146 -2.77 19.35 -7.37
N ALA A 147 -3.09 18.09 -7.68
CA ALA A 147 -2.67 17.46 -8.93
C ALA A 147 -3.11 18.27 -10.15
N GLN A 148 -4.38 18.65 -10.20
CA GLN A 148 -4.96 19.43 -11.30
C GLN A 148 -4.39 20.86 -11.36
N ALA A 149 -4.14 21.50 -10.21
CA ALA A 149 -3.47 22.80 -10.15
C ALA A 149 -2.04 22.74 -10.71
N LEU A 150 -1.30 21.65 -10.43
CA LEU A 150 0.03 21.43 -11.01
C LEU A 150 -0.03 21.29 -12.54
N GLU A 151 -1.00 20.55 -13.06
CA GLU A 151 -1.20 20.44 -14.53
C GLU A 151 -1.62 21.75 -15.17
N ASP A 152 -2.51 22.54 -14.51
CA ASP A 152 -3.00 23.81 -15.03
C ASP A 152 -1.92 24.91 -15.03
N CYS A 153 -1.03 24.91 -14.03
CA CYS A 153 -0.02 25.96 -13.83
C CYS A 153 1.34 25.65 -14.48
N LEU A 154 1.65 24.38 -14.68
CA LEU A 154 2.91 23.97 -15.28
C LEU A 154 2.76 23.72 -16.79
N SER A 155 3.85 23.85 -17.54
CA SER A 155 3.85 23.59 -18.98
C SER A 155 3.52 22.11 -19.27
N SER A 156 2.88 21.85 -20.40
CA SER A 156 2.60 20.50 -20.92
C SER A 156 3.87 19.65 -21.14
N ASP A 157 5.03 20.29 -21.28
CA ASP A 157 6.32 19.60 -21.40
C ASP A 157 6.91 19.20 -20.04
N SER A 158 6.26 19.55 -18.94
CA SER A 158 6.70 19.23 -17.58
C SER A 158 6.38 17.78 -17.24
N LEU A 159 7.28 17.12 -16.51
CA LEU A 159 6.97 15.85 -15.86
C LEU A 159 6.36 16.17 -14.51
N ILE A 160 5.20 15.62 -14.21
CA ILE A 160 4.50 15.83 -12.94
C ILE A 160 4.14 14.47 -12.37
N ALA A 161 4.40 14.25 -11.08
CA ALA A 161 4.13 12.99 -10.41
C ALA A 161 3.69 13.16 -8.97
N ARG A 162 2.93 12.19 -8.48
CA ARG A 162 2.71 11.95 -7.07
C ARG A 162 3.70 10.90 -6.58
N ILE A 163 4.53 11.25 -5.59
CA ILE A 163 5.61 10.39 -5.09
C ILE A 163 5.36 9.81 -3.70
N GLY A 164 4.39 10.35 -2.98
CA GLY A 164 3.98 9.96 -1.62
C GLY A 164 2.51 10.22 -1.38
N GLY A 165 2.08 10.14 -0.13
CA GLY A 165 0.69 10.39 0.27
C GLY A 165 0.21 11.82 -0.08
N ASP A 166 0.96 12.80 0.37
CA ASP A 166 0.75 14.25 0.20
C ASP A 166 1.87 14.91 -0.59
N GLU A 167 2.80 14.13 -1.14
CA GLU A 167 4.00 14.61 -1.80
C GLU A 167 3.92 14.46 -3.32
N PHE A 168 4.24 15.54 -4.01
CA PHE A 168 4.36 15.59 -5.46
C PHE A 168 5.76 16.05 -5.88
N CYS A 169 6.15 15.76 -7.10
CA CYS A 169 7.32 16.36 -7.72
C CYS A 169 7.03 16.73 -9.16
N ALA A 170 7.75 17.76 -9.63
CA ALA A 170 7.71 18.14 -11.02
C ALA A 170 9.12 18.44 -11.55
N PHE A 171 9.33 18.14 -12.83
CA PHE A 171 10.51 18.59 -13.56
C PHE A 171 10.04 19.47 -14.71
N VAL A 172 10.44 20.74 -14.66
CA VAL A 172 10.01 21.77 -15.59
C VAL A 172 11.20 22.14 -16.47
N PRO A 173 11.18 21.86 -17.79
CA PRO A 173 12.27 22.19 -18.68
C PRO A 173 12.55 23.70 -18.72
N LYS A 174 13.83 24.06 -18.93
CA LYS A 174 14.23 25.47 -19.03
C LYS A 174 13.54 26.15 -20.20
N GLY A 175 12.93 27.31 -19.95
CA GLY A 175 12.17 28.06 -20.94
C GLY A 175 10.68 27.74 -20.95
N ALA A 176 10.24 26.70 -20.24
CA ALA A 176 8.83 26.36 -20.10
C ALA A 176 8.07 27.31 -19.15
N ILE A 177 8.79 27.97 -18.23
CA ILE A 177 8.26 28.94 -17.29
C ILE A 177 9.19 30.15 -17.26
N ASN A 178 8.62 31.37 -17.30
CA ASN A 178 9.38 32.63 -17.23
C ASN A 178 9.74 33.01 -15.80
N ASP A 179 8.79 32.82 -14.86
CA ASP A 179 8.97 33.10 -13.45
C ASP A 179 8.41 31.94 -12.61
N VAL A 180 9.35 31.23 -11.98
CA VAL A 180 9.00 30.07 -11.13
C VAL A 180 8.30 30.50 -9.85
N ASP A 181 8.62 31.66 -9.27
CA ASP A 181 8.03 32.13 -8.02
C ASP A 181 6.54 32.51 -8.21
N SER A 182 6.20 33.14 -9.31
CA SER A 182 4.79 33.43 -9.67
C SER A 182 4.00 32.13 -9.80
N VAL A 183 4.50 31.16 -10.54
CA VAL A 183 3.82 29.88 -10.76
C VAL A 183 3.60 29.11 -9.45
N LEU A 184 4.56 29.15 -8.50
CA LEU A 184 4.38 28.49 -7.22
C LEU A 184 3.25 29.11 -6.38
N SER A 185 3.05 30.42 -6.48
CA SER A 185 1.92 31.11 -5.82
C SER A 185 0.59 30.73 -6.49
N ASP A 186 0.58 30.66 -7.81
CA ASP A 186 -0.60 30.31 -8.60
C ASP A 186 -1.08 28.89 -8.33
N ILE A 187 -0.16 27.95 -8.10
CA ILE A 187 -0.51 26.55 -7.76
C ILE A 187 -1.36 26.49 -6.49
N SER A 188 -0.96 27.18 -5.40
CA SER A 188 -1.74 27.18 -4.16
C SER A 188 -3.11 27.82 -4.35
N LEU A 189 -3.16 28.93 -5.05
CA LEU A 189 -4.43 29.65 -5.31
C LEU A 189 -5.37 28.80 -6.16
N ARG A 190 -4.85 28.17 -7.20
CA ARG A 190 -5.62 27.29 -8.10
C ARG A 190 -6.13 26.05 -7.38
N ALA A 191 -5.27 25.39 -6.56
CA ALA A 191 -5.66 24.22 -5.77
C ALA A 191 -6.78 24.55 -4.78
N ASP A 192 -6.69 25.67 -4.05
CA ASP A 192 -7.73 26.12 -3.12
C ASP A 192 -9.05 26.39 -3.86
N GLY A 193 -9.01 27.06 -5.01
CA GLY A 193 -10.18 27.29 -5.86
C GLY A 193 -10.85 25.99 -6.28
N LEU A 194 -10.11 25.04 -6.81
CA LEU A 194 -10.62 23.72 -7.23
C LEU A 194 -11.24 22.94 -6.08
N LEU A 195 -10.60 22.96 -4.90
CA LEU A 195 -11.16 22.28 -3.73
C LEU A 195 -12.48 22.93 -3.29
N ARG A 196 -12.56 24.28 -3.26
CA ARG A 196 -13.78 25.01 -2.88
C ARG A 196 -14.93 24.78 -3.87
N GLU A 197 -14.65 24.70 -5.15
CA GLU A 197 -15.65 24.36 -6.17
C GLU A 197 -16.25 22.97 -5.92
N LYS A 198 -15.40 22.00 -5.58
CA LYS A 198 -15.83 20.62 -5.34
C LYS A 198 -16.41 20.40 -3.94
N ARG A 199 -15.88 21.12 -2.95
CA ARG A 199 -16.20 21.01 -1.51
C ARG A 199 -16.45 22.40 -0.88
N PRO A 200 -17.59 23.06 -1.16
CA PRO A 200 -17.86 24.39 -0.60
C PRO A 200 -17.86 24.47 0.92
N ASN A 201 -18.07 23.33 1.59
CA ASN A 201 -18.13 23.23 3.06
C ASN A 201 -16.76 23.08 3.73
N VAL A 202 -15.66 22.93 2.96
CA VAL A 202 -14.30 22.89 3.53
C VAL A 202 -13.88 24.33 3.82
N GLY A 203 -13.88 24.69 5.11
CA GLY A 203 -13.53 26.04 5.56
C GLY A 203 -12.01 26.31 5.61
N SER A 204 -11.18 25.25 5.55
CA SER A 204 -9.73 25.37 5.56
C SER A 204 -9.20 25.76 4.18
N SER A 205 -8.23 26.67 4.13
CA SER A 205 -7.52 27.01 2.88
C SER A 205 -6.53 25.90 2.52
N LEU A 206 -6.57 25.48 1.27
CA LEU A 206 -5.63 24.51 0.73
C LEU A 206 -4.37 25.22 0.24
N THR A 207 -3.24 24.93 0.86
CA THR A 207 -1.93 25.48 0.48
C THR A 207 -0.93 24.36 0.23
N VAL A 208 0.12 24.68 -0.51
CA VAL A 208 1.22 23.78 -0.73
C VAL A 208 2.56 24.43 -0.34
N SER A 209 3.45 23.64 0.21
CA SER A 209 4.84 24.02 0.43
C SER A 209 5.69 23.49 -0.71
N VAL A 210 6.61 24.30 -1.24
CA VAL A 210 7.42 23.91 -2.40
C VAL A 210 8.91 24.16 -2.13
N GLY A 211 9.70 23.08 -2.31
CA GLY A 211 11.14 23.13 -2.47
C GLY A 211 11.51 23.12 -3.96
N ARG A 212 12.55 23.83 -4.37
CA ARG A 212 12.97 23.90 -5.76
C ARG A 212 14.48 23.90 -5.92
N ILE A 213 14.94 23.30 -7.02
CA ILE A 213 16.36 23.33 -7.40
C ILE A 213 16.51 23.42 -8.91
N SER A 214 17.49 24.19 -9.36
CA SER A 214 17.89 24.18 -10.78
C SER A 214 18.73 22.93 -11.06
N CYS A 215 18.22 22.06 -11.94
CA CYS A 215 18.88 20.82 -12.33
C CYS A 215 19.99 21.07 -13.35
N LYS A 216 21.17 20.52 -13.06
CA LYS A 216 22.29 20.44 -14.00
C LYS A 216 22.26 19.09 -14.70
N THR A 217 22.85 19.04 -15.89
CA THR A 217 23.01 17.79 -16.64
C THR A 217 23.82 16.76 -15.83
N GLY A 218 23.36 15.51 -15.81
CA GLY A 218 24.06 14.40 -15.17
C GLY A 218 23.70 14.16 -13.68
N GLN A 219 22.83 14.98 -13.07
CA GLN A 219 22.35 14.75 -11.72
C GLN A 219 21.31 13.62 -11.69
N ILE A 220 21.40 12.72 -10.73
CA ILE A 220 20.39 11.69 -10.52
C ILE A 220 19.24 12.19 -9.63
N PHE A 221 18.09 11.54 -9.73
CA PHE A 221 16.87 11.94 -9.02
C PHE A 221 17.08 12.06 -7.51
N GLU A 222 17.77 11.11 -6.90
CA GLU A 222 18.00 11.05 -5.44
C GLU A 222 18.79 12.26 -4.92
N GLU A 223 19.78 12.72 -5.67
CA GLU A 223 20.57 13.91 -5.32
C GLU A 223 19.71 15.17 -5.38
N VAL A 224 18.96 15.32 -6.47
CA VAL A 224 18.10 16.48 -6.69
C VAL A 224 16.97 16.55 -5.66
N LEU A 225 16.38 15.39 -5.36
CA LEU A 225 15.33 15.27 -4.35
C LEU A 225 15.85 15.69 -2.98
N SER A 226 17.01 15.17 -2.56
CA SER A 226 17.58 15.50 -1.24
C SER A 226 17.80 16.99 -1.05
N ILE A 227 18.30 17.69 -2.08
CA ILE A 227 18.54 19.14 -2.00
C ILE A 227 17.23 19.93 -1.97
N ALA A 228 16.24 19.51 -2.80
CA ALA A 228 14.95 20.17 -2.84
C ALA A 228 14.17 19.98 -1.53
N ASP A 229 14.28 18.80 -0.94
CA ASP A 229 13.66 18.44 0.35
C ASP A 229 14.22 19.29 1.51
N GLU A 230 15.53 19.52 1.53
CA GLU A 230 16.14 20.42 2.52
C GLU A 230 15.57 21.85 2.44
N GLN A 231 15.32 22.35 1.22
CA GLN A 231 14.70 23.66 1.03
C GLN A 231 13.23 23.67 1.46
N LEU A 232 12.48 22.61 1.15
CA LEU A 232 11.10 22.44 1.59
C LEU A 232 11.01 22.45 3.12
N TYR A 233 11.87 21.68 3.78
CA TYR A 233 11.93 21.61 5.24
C TYR A 233 12.23 22.97 5.89
N ARG A 234 13.18 23.73 5.34
CA ARG A 234 13.50 25.09 5.84
C ARG A 234 12.30 26.02 5.73
N LYS A 235 11.52 25.96 4.64
CA LYS A 235 10.31 26.78 4.48
C LYS A 235 9.20 26.38 5.46
N LYS A 236 9.01 25.07 5.71
CA LYS A 236 8.03 24.59 6.70
C LYS A 236 8.39 25.00 8.13
N SER A 237 9.68 25.04 8.47
CA SER A 237 10.18 25.42 9.81
C SER A 237 10.07 26.92 10.10
N GLN A 238 9.79 27.76 9.11
CA GLN A 238 9.64 29.22 9.25
C GLN A 238 8.18 29.68 9.39
N ARG A 239 7.24 28.74 9.32
CA ARG A 239 5.79 28.95 9.53
C ARG A 239 5.37 28.56 10.93
#